data_d9792a74a55b498425927ae6470ba35c
#
_entry.id   d9792a74a55b498425927ae6470ba35c
#
_cell.length_a   1.000
_cell.length_b   1.000
_cell.length_c   1.000
_cell.angle_alpha   90.00
_cell.angle_beta   90.00
_cell.angle_gamma   90.00
#
_symmetry.space_group_name_H-M   'P 1'
#
loop_
_entity.id
_entity.type
_entity.pdbx_description
1 polymer ?
#
loop_
_entity_poly.entity_id
_entity_poly.type
_entity_poly.pdbx_seq_one_letter_code
_entity_poly.pdbx_strand_id
1 'polypeptide(L)'
;MMARLLTNRSAAYIPSHQAEYREIIDWYRNALANEPARDWNTNPVTIGPTWKHDGDGWVLPDLTLGWNFLAWSGRWLRNAKQRAPWKWTLEQARFWLWFYSLDEHGVPVHDNAVLQRLKGWGKDPMAAGGAVASCFADLTFDRFDHNGDPVGREEPNAWVQVCAVSQEQTKNTMKLLPGLIPAETRRRYGIQLGKLNMYALGDSRQIEAVTSSPLALEGGRPTFLIRNETQNWNSSNGGHDMDGVLSGNAAKSEESVNVKMLDICNAYRDGEDSVEIG
;
A
#
# COMPACT_ATOMS: atom_id res chain seq x y z
N MET A 1 -35.73 3.81 -10.19
CA MET A 1 -35.22 4.88 -9.34
C MET A 1 -35.14 4.32 -7.92
N MET A 2 -34.14 3.49 -7.66
CA MET A 2 -33.81 3.01 -6.32
C MET A 2 -32.57 3.77 -5.88
N ALA A 3 -32.76 4.70 -4.95
CA ALA A 3 -31.64 5.27 -4.22
C ALA A 3 -30.91 4.08 -3.58
N ARG A 4 -29.71 3.77 -4.08
CA ARG A 4 -28.74 2.98 -3.31
C ARG A 4 -28.47 3.81 -2.06
N LEU A 5 -29.23 3.51 -1.02
CA LEU A 5 -28.79 3.81 0.31
C LEU A 5 -27.35 3.31 0.37
N LEU A 6 -26.41 4.24 0.49
CA LEU A 6 -25.10 3.98 1.06
C LEU A 6 -25.42 3.45 2.47
N THR A 7 -25.84 2.19 2.49
CA THR A 7 -26.12 1.51 3.73
C THR A 7 -24.79 1.49 4.46
N ASN A 8 -24.79 2.06 5.64
CA ASN A 8 -23.85 1.92 6.74
C ASN A 8 -23.37 0.47 6.96
N ARG A 9 -22.89 -0.20 5.92
CA ARG A 9 -22.46 -1.60 6.02
C ARG A 9 -21.11 -1.78 6.67
N SER A 10 -20.32 -0.75 6.82
CA SER A 10 -18.95 -0.91 7.32
C SER A 10 -18.70 -0.31 8.71
N ALA A 11 -19.71 -0.25 9.57
CA ALA A 11 -19.52 0.21 10.95
C ALA A 11 -18.94 -0.85 11.90
N ALA A 12 -18.72 -2.08 11.44
CA ALA A 12 -18.74 -3.22 12.36
C ALA A 12 -17.38 -3.72 12.86
N TYR A 13 -16.28 -3.53 12.18
CA TYR A 13 -15.01 -4.00 12.71
C TYR A 13 -13.95 -2.90 12.79
N ILE A 14 -14.00 -2.24 13.91
CA ILE A 14 -12.83 -1.58 14.48
C ILE A 14 -12.50 -2.38 15.73
N PRO A 15 -11.23 -2.81 15.92
CA PRO A 15 -10.83 -3.46 17.15
C PRO A 15 -11.41 -2.68 18.33
N SER A 16 -12.15 -3.34 19.20
CA SER A 16 -13.04 -2.76 20.21
C SER A 16 -12.39 -1.79 21.21
N HIS A 17 -11.07 -1.62 21.15
CA HIS A 17 -10.27 -0.78 22.05
C HIS A 17 -9.74 0.50 21.40
N GLN A 18 -10.14 0.86 20.16
CA GLN A 18 -9.58 2.02 19.48
C GLN A 18 -10.66 2.94 18.88
N ALA A 19 -11.31 3.74 19.74
CA ALA A 19 -12.25 4.79 19.32
C ALA A 19 -11.63 5.74 18.28
N GLU A 20 -10.32 5.99 18.38
CA GLU A 20 -9.55 6.82 17.45
C GLU A 20 -9.58 6.31 16.01
N TYR A 21 -9.59 4.98 15.81
CA TYR A 21 -9.71 4.39 14.47
C TYR A 21 -11.07 4.70 13.85
N ARG A 22 -12.12 4.67 14.65
CA ARG A 22 -13.47 5.00 14.21
C ARG A 22 -13.55 6.44 13.72
N GLU A 23 -13.03 7.39 14.50
CA GLU A 23 -13.01 8.80 14.12
C GLU A 23 -12.26 9.04 12.80
N ILE A 24 -11.13 8.36 12.60
CA ILE A 24 -10.36 8.46 11.36
C ILE A 24 -11.15 7.89 10.18
N ILE A 25 -11.75 6.71 10.33
CA ILE A 25 -12.54 6.06 9.28
C ILE A 25 -13.76 6.93 8.93
N ASP A 26 -14.48 7.40 9.92
CA ASP A 26 -15.68 8.22 9.72
C ASP A 26 -15.33 9.54 9.01
N TRP A 27 -14.17 10.13 9.35
CA TRP A 27 -13.68 11.30 8.64
C TRP A 27 -13.43 11.00 7.15
N TYR A 28 -12.73 9.89 6.82
CA TYR A 28 -12.48 9.53 5.42
C TYR A 28 -13.76 9.17 4.68
N ARG A 29 -14.69 8.44 5.30
CA ARG A 29 -15.98 8.10 4.69
C ARG A 29 -16.76 9.35 4.34
N ASN A 30 -16.88 10.28 5.28
CA ASN A 30 -17.56 11.54 5.04
C ASN A 30 -16.86 12.38 3.95
N ALA A 31 -15.53 12.48 3.99
CA ALA A 31 -14.77 13.24 3.01
C ALA A 31 -14.88 12.65 1.60
N LEU A 32 -14.79 11.33 1.45
CA LEU A 32 -14.92 10.63 0.16
C LEU A 32 -16.35 10.70 -0.38
N ALA A 33 -17.37 10.60 0.47
CA ALA A 33 -18.76 10.73 0.05
C ALA A 33 -19.12 12.14 -0.45
N ASN A 34 -18.40 13.16 0.01
CA ASN A 34 -18.58 14.55 -0.39
C ASN A 34 -17.54 15.03 -1.43
N GLU A 35 -16.62 14.17 -1.85
CA GLU A 35 -15.65 14.50 -2.89
C GLU A 35 -16.33 14.43 -4.26
N PRO A 36 -16.47 15.56 -4.99
CA PRO A 36 -17.08 15.52 -6.32
C PRO A 36 -16.22 14.68 -7.25
N ALA A 37 -16.84 13.74 -7.94
CA ALA A 37 -16.22 13.05 -9.06
C ALA A 37 -15.85 14.08 -10.13
N ARG A 38 -14.65 13.99 -10.65
CA ARG A 38 -14.21 14.85 -11.76
C ARG A 38 -14.19 14.04 -13.02
N ASP A 39 -14.88 14.54 -14.02
CA ASP A 39 -14.78 14.00 -15.37
C ASP A 39 -13.41 14.41 -15.95
N TRP A 40 -12.47 13.50 -15.89
CA TRP A 40 -11.17 13.69 -16.51
C TRP A 40 -11.28 13.26 -17.96
N ASN A 41 -11.22 14.22 -18.86
CA ASN A 41 -11.06 13.91 -20.28
C ASN A 41 -9.67 13.33 -20.51
N THR A 42 -9.51 12.04 -20.22
CA THR A 42 -8.26 11.31 -20.36
C THR A 42 -8.28 10.46 -21.60
N ASN A 43 -7.26 10.57 -22.40
CA ASN A 43 -7.04 9.68 -23.53
C ASN A 43 -5.58 9.20 -23.48
N PRO A 44 -5.33 7.88 -23.31
CA PRO A 44 -6.27 6.79 -23.16
C PRO A 44 -6.93 6.71 -21.77
N VAL A 45 -8.12 6.14 -21.73
CA VAL A 45 -9.02 6.11 -20.55
C VAL A 45 -8.71 4.97 -19.57
N THR A 46 -7.59 4.32 -19.64
CA THR A 46 -7.29 3.15 -18.79
C THR A 46 -6.63 3.58 -17.49
N ILE A 47 -7.42 3.87 -16.50
CA ILE A 47 -6.96 4.43 -15.23
C ILE A 47 -7.46 3.64 -14.03
N GLY A 48 -7.47 2.37 -14.07
CA GLY A 48 -7.78 1.51 -12.93
C GLY A 48 -9.04 1.90 -12.13
N PRO A 49 -9.39 1.14 -11.09
CA PRO A 49 -10.64 1.33 -10.35
C PRO A 49 -10.66 2.62 -9.51
N THR A 50 -9.52 3.14 -9.11
CA THR A 50 -9.39 4.37 -8.29
C THR A 50 -10.05 5.60 -8.92
N TRP A 51 -10.23 5.60 -10.24
CA TRP A 51 -10.79 6.69 -11.03
C TRP A 51 -12.21 6.43 -11.54
N LYS A 52 -12.81 5.32 -11.16
CA LYS A 52 -14.20 5.03 -11.54
C LYS A 52 -15.15 5.89 -10.73
N HIS A 53 -16.14 6.46 -11.40
CA HIS A 53 -17.27 7.16 -10.80
C HIS A 53 -18.57 6.76 -11.50
N ASP A 54 -19.69 6.89 -10.81
CA ASP A 54 -21.02 6.51 -11.31
C ASP A 54 -21.92 7.72 -11.60
N GLY A 55 -21.37 8.92 -11.55
CA GLY A 55 -22.08 10.18 -11.71
C GLY A 55 -22.49 10.85 -10.39
N ASP A 56 -22.65 10.07 -9.33
CA ASP A 56 -22.99 10.58 -8.00
C ASP A 56 -21.74 10.75 -7.10
N GLY A 57 -20.67 10.01 -7.41
CA GLY A 57 -19.44 10.06 -6.64
C GLY A 57 -18.41 9.05 -7.13
N TRP A 58 -17.32 8.93 -6.40
CA TRP A 58 -16.29 7.94 -6.67
C TRP A 58 -16.75 6.55 -6.24
N VAL A 59 -16.57 5.56 -7.11
CA VAL A 59 -16.87 4.16 -6.79
C VAL A 59 -15.79 3.63 -5.83
N LEU A 60 -16.24 3.10 -4.69
CA LEU A 60 -15.39 2.46 -3.70
C LEU A 60 -15.65 0.95 -3.68
N PRO A 61 -14.68 0.12 -3.27
CA PRO A 61 -14.91 -1.32 -3.13
C PRO A 61 -15.89 -1.60 -1.98
N ASP A 62 -16.77 -2.57 -2.17
CA ASP A 62 -17.72 -2.99 -1.14
C ASP A 62 -17.03 -3.66 0.05
N LEU A 63 -16.05 -4.54 -0.24
CA LEU A 63 -15.27 -5.28 0.74
C LEU A 63 -13.81 -4.86 0.67
N THR A 64 -13.26 -4.34 1.77
CA THR A 64 -11.86 -3.90 1.80
C THR A 64 -11.28 -3.80 3.21
N LEU A 65 -10.04 -4.21 3.37
CA LEU A 65 -9.22 -3.92 4.56
C LEU A 65 -8.53 -2.57 4.48
N GLY A 66 -8.70 -1.82 3.40
CA GLY A 66 -8.12 -0.48 3.25
C GLY A 66 -8.58 0.52 4.31
N TRP A 67 -9.73 0.33 4.93
CA TRP A 67 -10.16 1.12 6.09
C TRP A 67 -9.24 0.93 7.30
N ASN A 68 -8.76 -0.30 7.53
CA ASN A 68 -7.78 -0.59 8.57
C ASN A 68 -6.44 0.08 8.28
N PHE A 69 -6.04 0.10 7.00
CA PHE A 69 -4.85 0.81 6.55
C PHE A 69 -4.93 2.32 6.86
N LEU A 70 -6.05 2.96 6.50
CA LEU A 70 -6.27 4.40 6.72
C LEU A 70 -6.32 4.73 8.21
N ALA A 71 -7.01 3.91 9.00
CA ALA A 71 -7.12 4.07 10.44
C ALA A 71 -5.75 3.93 11.12
N TRP A 72 -5.04 2.84 10.83
CA TRP A 72 -3.73 2.58 11.42
C TRP A 72 -2.74 3.69 11.07
N SER A 73 -2.63 4.05 9.79
CA SER A 73 -1.69 5.08 9.34
C SER A 73 -2.02 6.46 9.91
N GLY A 74 -3.29 6.83 10.00
CA GLY A 74 -3.73 8.08 10.63
C GLY A 74 -3.41 8.15 12.12
N ARG A 75 -3.49 7.03 12.84
CA ARG A 75 -3.17 6.96 14.28
C ARG A 75 -1.67 6.91 14.56
N TRP A 76 -0.91 6.11 13.80
CA TRP A 76 0.45 5.75 14.17
C TRP A 76 1.54 6.42 13.34
N LEU A 77 1.20 7.01 12.20
CA LEU A 77 2.15 7.79 11.40
C LEU A 77 1.97 9.30 11.64
N ARG A 78 3.02 10.05 11.35
CA ARG A 78 3.03 11.51 11.52
C ARG A 78 3.62 12.19 10.29
N ASN A 79 3.09 13.34 9.96
CA ASN A 79 3.73 14.28 9.07
C ASN A 79 4.78 15.06 9.86
N ALA A 80 6.05 14.76 9.64
CA ALA A 80 7.15 15.39 10.40
C ALA A 80 7.21 16.91 10.24
N LYS A 81 6.86 17.44 9.05
CA LYS A 81 6.87 18.88 8.77
C LYS A 81 5.75 19.61 9.50
N GLN A 82 4.57 19.03 9.51
CA GLN A 82 3.39 19.62 10.14
C GLN A 82 3.23 19.24 11.62
N ARG A 83 4.00 18.28 12.11
CA ARG A 83 3.89 17.71 13.47
C ARG A 83 2.47 17.21 13.79
N ALA A 84 1.75 16.74 12.76
CA ALA A 84 0.35 16.33 12.82
C ALA A 84 0.21 14.83 12.51
N PRO A 85 -0.91 14.18 12.87
CA PRO A 85 -1.26 12.86 12.37
C PRO A 85 -1.16 12.79 10.85
N TRP A 86 -0.75 11.64 10.33
CA TRP A 86 -0.67 11.45 8.89
C TRP A 86 -2.07 11.46 8.27
N LYS A 87 -2.24 12.20 7.20
CA LYS A 87 -3.47 12.20 6.39
C LYS A 87 -3.11 11.94 4.93
N TRP A 88 -3.71 10.91 4.38
CA TRP A 88 -3.68 10.66 2.94
C TRP A 88 -4.59 11.65 2.23
N THR A 89 -4.23 12.07 1.01
CA THR A 89 -5.20 12.75 0.13
C THR A 89 -6.34 11.79 -0.19
N LEU A 90 -7.50 12.31 -0.61
CA LEU A 90 -8.64 11.46 -0.93
C LEU A 90 -8.34 10.50 -2.11
N GLU A 91 -7.56 10.95 -3.09
CA GLU A 91 -7.06 10.11 -4.17
C GLU A 91 -6.19 8.95 -3.64
N GLN A 92 -5.25 9.25 -2.75
CA GLN A 92 -4.41 8.23 -2.11
C GLN A 92 -5.22 7.27 -1.24
N ALA A 93 -6.23 7.79 -0.54
CA ALA A 93 -7.14 6.97 0.25
C ALA A 93 -7.94 6.00 -0.64
N ARG A 94 -8.50 6.47 -1.77
CA ARG A 94 -9.16 5.59 -2.76
C ARG A 94 -8.22 4.50 -3.27
N PHE A 95 -6.95 4.86 -3.56
CA PHE A 95 -5.96 3.87 -3.97
C PHE A 95 -5.80 2.76 -2.94
N TRP A 96 -5.60 3.09 -1.67
CA TRP A 96 -5.44 2.10 -0.61
C TRP A 96 -6.71 1.27 -0.35
N LEU A 97 -7.89 1.86 -0.51
CA LEU A 97 -9.15 1.12 -0.43
C LEU A 97 -9.24 0.04 -1.51
N TRP A 98 -8.91 0.38 -2.76
CA TRP A 98 -8.89 -0.57 -3.87
C TRP A 98 -7.74 -1.58 -3.78
N PHE A 99 -6.56 -1.15 -3.36
CA PHE A 99 -5.41 -2.04 -3.21
C PHE A 99 -5.64 -3.16 -2.20
N TYR A 100 -6.40 -2.89 -1.14
CA TYR A 100 -6.78 -3.88 -0.14
C TYR A 100 -8.23 -4.37 -0.30
N SER A 101 -8.81 -4.25 -1.50
CA SER A 101 -10.13 -4.79 -1.80
C SER A 101 -10.12 -6.33 -1.82
N LEU A 102 -11.24 -6.90 -1.42
CA LEU A 102 -11.45 -8.34 -1.30
C LEU A 102 -12.68 -8.75 -2.13
N ASP A 103 -12.69 -9.99 -2.56
CA ASP A 103 -13.88 -10.64 -3.10
C ASP A 103 -14.79 -11.18 -1.97
N GLU A 104 -15.87 -11.84 -2.35
CA GLU A 104 -16.85 -12.45 -1.43
C GLU A 104 -16.30 -13.63 -0.61
N HIS A 105 -15.12 -14.14 -0.99
CA HIS A 105 -14.42 -15.21 -0.29
C HIS A 105 -13.28 -14.70 0.60
N GLY A 106 -13.01 -13.39 0.59
CA GLY A 106 -11.91 -12.77 1.32
C GLY A 106 -10.58 -12.84 0.59
N VAL A 107 -10.61 -13.21 -0.69
CA VAL A 107 -9.40 -13.22 -1.53
C VAL A 107 -9.14 -11.80 -2.05
N PRO A 108 -7.88 -11.32 -2.04
CA PRO A 108 -7.54 -10.03 -2.63
C PRO A 108 -7.96 -9.95 -4.11
N VAL A 109 -8.65 -8.88 -4.48
CA VAL A 109 -9.03 -8.61 -5.88
C VAL A 109 -7.80 -8.17 -6.69
N HIS A 110 -6.86 -7.52 -6.04
CA HIS A 110 -5.63 -7.00 -6.65
C HIS A 110 -4.42 -7.42 -5.83
N ASP A 111 -3.56 -8.25 -6.39
CA ASP A 111 -2.25 -8.59 -5.79
C ASP A 111 -1.19 -7.58 -6.19
N ASN A 112 -1.32 -7.02 -7.38
CA ASN A 112 -0.41 -6.04 -7.95
C ASN A 112 -1.11 -4.70 -8.19
N ALA A 113 -0.36 -3.61 -8.03
CA ALA A 113 -0.81 -2.28 -8.42
C ALA A 113 0.35 -1.46 -8.98
N VAL A 114 0.07 -0.65 -9.99
CA VAL A 114 1.00 0.32 -10.56
C VAL A 114 0.55 1.73 -10.21
N LEU A 115 1.40 2.47 -9.53
CA LEU A 115 1.16 3.87 -9.18
C LEU A 115 2.01 4.79 -10.06
N GLN A 116 1.54 5.04 -11.27
CA GLN A 116 2.18 5.96 -12.20
C GLN A 116 1.71 7.39 -11.94
N ARG A 117 2.60 8.27 -11.49
CA ARG A 117 2.30 9.67 -11.17
C ARG A 117 3.52 10.56 -11.45
N LEU A 118 3.24 11.83 -11.72
CA LEU A 118 4.28 12.84 -11.92
C LEU A 118 5.20 12.99 -10.71
N LYS A 119 6.41 13.47 -10.96
CA LYS A 119 7.36 13.81 -9.89
C LYS A 119 6.76 14.83 -8.91
N GLY A 120 6.93 14.57 -7.61
CA GLY A 120 6.41 15.45 -6.55
C GLY A 120 4.98 15.14 -6.10
N TRP A 121 4.28 14.17 -6.72
CA TRP A 121 2.93 13.78 -6.31
C TRP A 121 2.86 13.09 -4.94
N GLY A 122 3.96 12.54 -4.44
CA GLY A 122 4.01 11.88 -3.14
C GLY A 122 4.09 10.35 -3.19
N LYS A 123 4.64 9.80 -4.27
CA LYS A 123 4.83 8.34 -4.41
C LYS A 123 5.72 7.74 -3.32
N ASP A 124 6.88 8.37 -3.03
CA ASP A 124 7.78 7.88 -1.97
C ASP A 124 7.13 7.86 -0.58
N PRO A 125 6.39 8.91 -0.13
CA PRO A 125 5.59 8.81 1.08
C PRO A 125 4.55 7.70 1.07
N MET A 126 3.91 7.42 -0.08
CA MET A 126 2.98 6.28 -0.20
C MET A 126 3.71 4.95 -0.02
N ALA A 127 4.84 4.76 -0.70
CA ALA A 127 5.66 3.57 -0.53
C ALA A 127 6.13 3.38 0.92
N ALA A 128 6.68 4.43 1.52
CA ALA A 128 7.16 4.38 2.90
C ALA A 128 6.04 4.11 3.91
N GLY A 129 4.91 4.80 3.79
CA GLY A 129 3.75 4.61 4.66
C GLY A 129 3.09 3.24 4.45
N GLY A 130 3.00 2.78 3.20
CA GLY A 130 2.54 1.44 2.83
C GLY A 130 3.40 0.36 3.44
N ALA A 131 4.73 0.47 3.32
CA ALA A 131 5.67 -0.46 3.92
C ALA A 131 5.51 -0.58 5.44
N VAL A 132 5.39 0.55 6.13
CA VAL A 132 5.23 0.54 7.59
C VAL A 132 3.87 0.00 8.01
N ALA A 133 2.79 0.41 7.35
CA ALA A 133 1.45 -0.08 7.67
C ALA A 133 1.32 -1.59 7.45
N SER A 134 1.93 -2.14 6.39
CA SER A 134 1.93 -3.59 6.12
C SER A 134 2.61 -4.41 7.22
N CYS A 135 3.48 -3.79 8.01
CA CYS A 135 4.09 -4.47 9.14
C CYS A 135 3.18 -4.56 10.38
N PHE A 136 2.19 -3.68 10.52
CA PHE A 136 1.52 -3.51 11.82
C PHE A 136 0.01 -3.36 11.77
N ALA A 137 -0.57 -3.07 10.62
CA ALA A 137 -2.00 -2.95 10.48
C ALA A 137 -2.65 -4.31 10.16
N ASP A 138 -3.94 -4.44 10.50
CA ASP A 138 -4.74 -5.63 10.25
C ASP A 138 -5.14 -5.71 8.77
N LEU A 139 -4.18 -6.09 7.91
CA LEU A 139 -4.30 -6.08 6.45
C LEU A 139 -4.32 -7.46 5.80
N THR A 140 -4.14 -8.52 6.58
CA THR A 140 -4.34 -9.90 6.14
C THR A 140 -5.75 -10.33 6.50
N PHE A 141 -6.51 -10.86 5.54
CA PHE A 141 -7.87 -11.32 5.79
C PHE A 141 -7.90 -12.45 6.83
N ASP A 142 -8.81 -12.38 7.78
CA ASP A 142 -9.04 -13.41 8.80
C ASP A 142 -10.39 -14.10 8.59
N ARG A 143 -11.47 -13.32 8.56
CA ARG A 143 -12.84 -13.82 8.40
C ARG A 143 -13.80 -12.71 8.01
N PHE A 144 -15.03 -13.05 7.75
CA PHE A 144 -16.13 -12.09 7.76
C PHE A 144 -16.78 -12.07 9.14
N ASP A 145 -17.24 -10.90 9.57
CA ASP A 145 -18.02 -10.76 10.79
C ASP A 145 -19.50 -11.13 10.56
N HIS A 146 -20.33 -10.97 11.60
CA HIS A 146 -21.76 -11.27 11.53
C HIS A 146 -22.57 -10.37 10.58
N ASN A 147 -22.02 -9.25 10.14
CA ASN A 147 -22.63 -8.35 9.16
C ASN A 147 -22.12 -8.62 7.73
N GLY A 148 -21.14 -9.51 7.57
CA GLY A 148 -20.47 -9.76 6.31
C GLY A 148 -19.34 -8.78 6.01
N ASP A 149 -18.89 -7.99 7.00
CA ASP A 149 -17.76 -7.08 6.82
C ASP A 149 -16.42 -7.84 7.02
N PRO A 150 -15.38 -7.54 6.22
CA PRO A 150 -14.11 -8.23 6.34
C PRO A 150 -13.36 -7.81 7.61
N VAL A 151 -12.90 -8.80 8.34
CA VAL A 151 -12.05 -8.68 9.53
C VAL A 151 -10.64 -9.02 9.13
N GLY A 152 -9.72 -8.09 9.39
CA GLY A 152 -8.29 -8.31 9.18
C GLY A 152 -7.58 -8.74 10.44
N ARG A 153 -6.38 -9.27 10.25
CA ARG A 153 -5.39 -9.53 11.30
C ARG A 153 -4.03 -8.98 10.88
N GLU A 154 -3.17 -8.79 11.83
CA GLU A 154 -1.76 -8.47 11.55
C GLU A 154 -1.04 -9.66 10.90
N GLU A 155 -0.09 -9.38 10.02
CA GLU A 155 0.85 -10.39 9.54
C GLU A 155 1.96 -10.58 10.58
N PRO A 156 2.08 -11.75 11.22
CA PRO A 156 3.01 -11.94 12.32
C PRO A 156 4.48 -11.88 11.90
N ASN A 157 4.77 -12.25 10.65
CA ASN A 157 6.12 -12.31 10.09
C ASN A 157 6.24 -11.39 8.87
N ALA A 158 5.70 -10.17 8.98
CA ALA A 158 5.70 -9.23 7.88
C ALA A 158 7.13 -8.90 7.41
N TRP A 159 7.39 -9.20 6.15
CA TRP A 159 8.64 -8.88 5.49
C TRP A 159 8.38 -8.03 4.24
N VAL A 160 8.76 -6.77 4.31
CA VAL A 160 8.59 -5.81 3.23
C VAL A 160 9.93 -5.56 2.55
N GLN A 161 9.98 -5.71 1.23
CA GLN A 161 11.16 -5.36 0.44
C GLN A 161 10.88 -4.12 -0.41
N VAL A 162 11.75 -3.10 -0.27
CA VAL A 162 11.76 -1.91 -1.12
C VAL A 162 12.88 -2.08 -2.13
N CYS A 163 12.50 -2.37 -3.36
CA CYS A 163 13.39 -2.77 -4.44
C CYS A 163 13.62 -1.64 -5.44
N ALA A 164 14.86 -1.46 -5.88
CA ALA A 164 15.21 -0.55 -6.98
C ALA A 164 16.51 -0.98 -7.64
N VAL A 165 16.72 -0.58 -8.89
CA VAL A 165 17.98 -0.84 -9.63
C VAL A 165 19.17 -0.04 -9.10
N SER A 166 18.94 0.94 -8.25
CA SER A 166 20.01 1.68 -7.58
C SER A 166 19.78 1.88 -6.09
N GLN A 167 20.86 1.86 -5.32
CA GLN A 167 20.79 2.06 -3.86
C GLN A 167 20.27 3.47 -3.48
N GLU A 168 20.53 4.48 -4.29
CA GLU A 168 20.01 5.82 -3.99
C GLU A 168 18.49 5.91 -4.08
N GLN A 169 17.87 5.17 -4.99
CA GLN A 169 16.42 5.12 -5.11
C GLN A 169 15.78 4.45 -3.88
N THR A 170 16.30 3.32 -3.42
CA THR A 170 15.79 2.66 -2.20
C THR A 170 16.00 3.52 -0.96
N LYS A 171 17.15 4.22 -0.87
CA LYS A 171 17.43 5.15 0.24
C LYS A 171 16.41 6.29 0.34
N ASN A 172 15.84 6.75 -0.77
CA ASN A 172 14.86 7.83 -0.75
C ASN A 172 13.61 7.43 0.06
N THR A 173 13.09 6.23 -0.14
CA THR A 173 11.99 5.68 0.65
C THR A 173 12.40 5.47 2.12
N MET A 174 13.55 4.84 2.36
CA MET A 174 14.02 4.55 3.72
C MET A 174 14.29 5.81 4.56
N LYS A 175 14.80 6.88 3.96
CA LYS A 175 15.03 8.18 4.62
C LYS A 175 13.75 8.83 5.17
N LEU A 176 12.57 8.44 4.68
CA LEU A 176 11.30 8.96 5.17
C LEU A 176 10.87 8.31 6.49
N LEU A 177 11.26 7.06 6.75
CA LEU A 177 10.81 6.30 7.93
C LEU A 177 11.06 7.02 9.27
N PRO A 178 12.24 7.62 9.53
CA PRO A 178 12.45 8.34 10.79
C PRO A 178 11.50 9.50 11.04
N GLY A 179 11.06 10.16 9.97
CA GLY A 179 10.11 11.27 10.06
C GLY A 179 8.65 10.83 10.12
N LEU A 180 8.33 9.70 9.50
CA LEU A 180 6.98 9.13 9.48
C LEU A 180 6.62 8.43 10.80
N ILE A 181 7.60 7.78 11.44
CA ILE A 181 7.39 6.92 12.61
C ILE A 181 7.74 7.69 13.89
N PRO A 182 6.77 8.22 14.64
CA PRO A 182 7.04 8.97 15.86
C PRO A 182 7.54 8.06 16.98
N ALA A 183 8.11 8.67 18.02
CA ALA A 183 8.67 7.95 19.17
C ALA A 183 7.65 7.04 19.87
N GLU A 184 6.39 7.44 19.92
CA GLU A 184 5.30 6.62 20.47
C GLU A 184 5.16 5.29 19.73
N THR A 185 5.08 5.34 18.40
CA THR A 185 4.96 4.16 17.54
C THR A 185 6.20 3.27 17.64
N ARG A 186 7.41 3.88 17.67
CA ARG A 186 8.65 3.11 17.86
C ARG A 186 8.65 2.33 19.16
N ARG A 187 8.23 2.97 20.26
CA ARG A 187 8.13 2.28 21.56
C ARG A 187 7.08 1.19 21.57
N ARG A 188 5.91 1.47 20.97
CA ARG A 188 4.79 0.52 20.91
C ARG A 188 5.18 -0.80 20.26
N TYR A 189 5.91 -0.72 19.14
CA TYR A 189 6.24 -1.88 18.30
C TYR A 189 7.72 -2.28 18.41
N GLY A 190 8.49 -1.70 19.31
CA GLY A 190 9.93 -2.01 19.47
C GLY A 190 10.73 -1.73 18.19
N ILE A 191 10.39 -0.67 17.44
CA ILE A 191 10.96 -0.40 16.13
C ILE A 191 12.39 0.11 16.25
N GLN A 192 13.31 -0.55 15.54
CA GLN A 192 14.68 -0.18 15.34
C GLN A 192 14.90 0.25 13.89
N LEU A 193 15.41 1.47 13.69
CA LEU A 193 15.63 2.04 12.37
C LEU A 193 17.12 2.01 12.03
N GLY A 194 17.45 1.31 10.95
CA GLY A 194 18.76 1.37 10.29
C GLY A 194 18.73 2.25 9.04
N LYS A 195 19.84 2.29 8.30
CA LYS A 195 19.95 3.05 7.05
C LYS A 195 19.20 2.40 5.89
N LEU A 196 19.21 1.07 5.84
CA LEU A 196 18.64 0.25 4.75
C LEU A 196 17.63 -0.77 5.26
N ASN A 197 17.38 -0.81 6.57
CA ASN A 197 16.46 -1.75 7.19
C ASN A 197 15.71 -1.13 8.36
N MET A 198 14.60 -1.74 8.69
CA MET A 198 13.84 -1.53 9.91
C MET A 198 13.49 -2.90 10.47
N TYR A 199 13.67 -3.09 11.77
CA TYR A 199 13.24 -4.28 12.49
C TYR A 199 12.24 -3.91 13.59
N ALA A 200 11.33 -4.82 13.90
CA ALA A 200 10.34 -4.60 14.94
C ALA A 200 9.88 -5.92 15.59
N LEU A 201 9.33 -5.82 16.78
CA LEU A 201 8.77 -6.94 17.54
C LEU A 201 9.76 -8.13 17.68
N GLY A 202 10.99 -7.83 18.06
CA GLY A 202 12.05 -8.83 18.20
C GLY A 202 12.46 -9.47 16.88
N ASP A 203 12.56 -8.64 15.84
CA ASP A 203 12.96 -9.02 14.47
C ASP A 203 11.97 -9.94 13.73
N SER A 204 10.77 -10.16 14.28
CA SER A 204 9.73 -10.92 13.58
C SER A 204 9.15 -10.15 12.39
N ARG A 205 9.34 -8.82 12.33
CA ARG A 205 8.89 -7.96 11.26
C ARG A 205 10.01 -7.07 10.76
N GLN A 206 10.09 -6.93 9.44
CA GLN A 206 11.19 -6.17 8.84
C GLN A 206 10.77 -5.43 7.57
N ILE A 207 11.42 -4.30 7.35
CA ILE A 207 11.46 -3.61 6.06
C ILE A 207 12.91 -3.53 5.66
N GLU A 208 13.25 -3.88 4.43
CA GLU A 208 14.60 -3.77 3.92
C GLU A 208 14.65 -3.13 2.53
N ALA A 209 15.70 -2.38 2.30
CA ALA A 209 16.03 -1.85 0.99
C ALA A 209 16.89 -2.86 0.23
N VAL A 210 16.42 -3.25 -0.93
CA VAL A 210 17.08 -4.25 -1.78
C VAL A 210 17.52 -3.61 -3.09
N THR A 211 18.75 -3.86 -3.48
CA THR A 211 19.31 -3.40 -4.75
C THR A 211 19.87 -4.57 -5.56
N SER A 212 19.90 -4.37 -6.83
CA SER A 212 20.24 -5.25 -7.95
C SER A 212 21.31 -6.34 -7.72
N SER A 213 21.03 -7.32 -6.86
CA SER A 213 21.67 -8.63 -6.97
C SER A 213 20.59 -9.68 -7.04
N PRO A 214 20.18 -10.13 -8.23
CA PRO A 214 19.16 -11.17 -8.41
C PRO A 214 19.42 -12.40 -7.54
N LEU A 215 20.68 -12.82 -7.44
CA LEU A 215 21.11 -13.96 -6.61
C LEU A 215 20.85 -13.75 -5.12
N ALA A 216 20.94 -12.51 -4.62
CA ALA A 216 20.69 -12.22 -3.19
C ALA A 216 19.17 -12.22 -2.87
N LEU A 217 18.33 -12.16 -3.89
CA LEU A 217 16.86 -12.18 -3.77
C LEU A 217 16.28 -13.60 -3.89
N GLU A 218 17.04 -14.55 -4.42
CA GLU A 218 16.56 -15.92 -4.59
C GLU A 218 16.16 -16.54 -3.26
N GLY A 219 14.96 -17.12 -3.21
CA GLY A 219 14.43 -17.82 -2.04
C GLY A 219 13.82 -16.92 -0.97
N GLY A 220 13.81 -15.59 -1.15
CA GLY A 220 13.06 -14.68 -0.28
C GLY A 220 11.56 -14.94 -0.36
N ARG A 221 10.85 -14.81 0.77
CA ARG A 221 9.39 -14.89 0.84
C ARG A 221 8.83 -13.62 1.47
N PRO A 222 8.96 -12.46 0.80
CA PRO A 222 8.39 -11.22 1.31
C PRO A 222 6.85 -11.31 1.30
N THR A 223 6.24 -10.57 2.21
CA THR A 223 4.79 -10.40 2.27
C THR A 223 4.32 -9.20 1.48
N PHE A 224 5.22 -8.24 1.23
CA PHE A 224 4.95 -7.06 0.41
C PHE A 224 6.21 -6.63 -0.34
N LEU A 225 6.08 -6.45 -1.64
CA LEU A 225 7.12 -5.95 -2.53
C LEU A 225 6.76 -4.53 -2.97
N ILE A 226 7.69 -3.60 -2.85
CA ILE A 226 7.58 -2.25 -3.40
C ILE A 226 8.70 -2.08 -4.41
N ARG A 227 8.34 -1.96 -5.69
CA ARG A 227 9.29 -1.77 -6.79
C ARG A 227 9.33 -0.29 -7.15
N ASN A 228 10.48 0.34 -6.92
CA ASN A 228 10.62 1.79 -7.02
C ASN A 228 11.25 2.18 -8.35
N GLU A 229 10.63 3.17 -9.03
CA GLU A 229 11.07 3.73 -10.31
C GLU A 229 11.21 2.67 -11.42
N THR A 230 10.18 1.81 -11.56
CA THR A 230 10.17 0.68 -12.51
C THR A 230 10.32 1.11 -13.96
N GLN A 231 9.98 2.36 -14.29
CA GLN A 231 10.28 2.90 -15.63
C GLN A 231 11.78 2.97 -15.94
N ASN A 232 12.65 2.87 -14.94
CA ASN A 232 14.10 2.83 -15.11
C ASN A 232 14.67 1.41 -15.11
N TRP A 233 13.83 0.37 -14.91
CA TRP A 233 14.28 -1.01 -14.88
C TRP A 233 14.34 -1.56 -16.30
N ASN A 234 15.55 -1.89 -16.75
CA ASN A 234 15.79 -2.36 -18.11
C ASN A 234 16.88 -3.46 -18.14
N SER A 235 17.11 -4.06 -19.31
CA SER A 235 18.09 -5.11 -19.47
C SER A 235 19.52 -4.67 -19.16
N SER A 236 19.87 -3.41 -19.43
CA SER A 236 21.24 -2.90 -19.23
C SER A 236 21.65 -2.73 -17.77
N ASN A 237 20.69 -2.60 -16.86
CA ASN A 237 20.93 -2.41 -15.41
C ASN A 237 20.45 -3.58 -14.54
N GLY A 238 20.09 -4.71 -15.16
CA GLY A 238 19.62 -5.90 -14.46
C GLY A 238 18.17 -5.79 -13.96
N GLY A 239 17.41 -4.80 -14.42
CA GLY A 239 16.03 -4.57 -14.01
C GLY A 239 15.10 -5.71 -14.41
N HIS A 240 15.23 -6.24 -15.63
CA HIS A 240 14.45 -7.41 -16.09
C HIS A 240 14.77 -8.67 -15.30
N ASP A 241 16.05 -8.93 -15.01
CA ASP A 241 16.44 -10.08 -14.20
C ASP A 241 15.88 -9.97 -12.77
N MET A 242 15.90 -8.78 -12.20
CA MET A 242 15.35 -8.49 -10.88
C MET A 242 13.83 -8.67 -10.86
N ASP A 243 13.12 -8.21 -11.88
CA ASP A 243 11.69 -8.41 -12.04
C ASP A 243 11.33 -9.90 -12.08
N GLY A 244 12.04 -10.69 -12.90
CA GLY A 244 11.84 -12.13 -13.00
C GLY A 244 12.02 -12.87 -11.67
N VAL A 245 13.04 -12.50 -10.88
CA VAL A 245 13.28 -13.10 -9.56
C VAL A 245 12.20 -12.70 -8.54
N LEU A 246 11.82 -11.42 -8.50
CA LEU A 246 10.80 -10.92 -7.58
C LEU A 246 9.42 -11.53 -7.88
N SER A 247 9.04 -11.60 -9.15
CA SER A 247 7.80 -12.24 -9.60
C SER A 247 7.80 -13.74 -9.29
N GLY A 248 8.93 -14.43 -9.49
CA GLY A 248 9.08 -15.82 -9.11
C GLY A 248 9.03 -16.07 -7.59
N ASN A 249 9.53 -15.14 -6.78
CA ASN A 249 9.44 -15.22 -5.32
C ASN A 249 8.00 -14.97 -4.85
N ALA A 250 7.29 -14.02 -5.46
CA ALA A 250 5.88 -13.78 -5.19
C ALA A 250 5.05 -15.05 -5.47
N ALA A 251 5.18 -15.65 -6.64
CA ALA A 251 4.47 -16.87 -7.02
C ALA A 251 4.72 -18.03 -6.05
N LYS A 252 5.95 -18.21 -5.55
CA LYS A 252 6.28 -19.24 -4.54
C LYS A 252 5.68 -18.97 -3.16
N SER A 253 5.38 -17.72 -2.85
CA SER A 253 4.78 -17.32 -1.56
C SER A 253 3.27 -17.46 -1.56
N GLU A 254 2.60 -17.47 -2.71
CA GLU A 254 1.15 -17.56 -2.87
C GLU A 254 0.53 -18.83 -2.27
N GLU A 255 1.28 -19.91 -2.11
CA GLU A 255 0.79 -21.11 -1.43
C GLU A 255 0.52 -20.91 0.07
N SER A 256 1.06 -19.85 0.68
CA SER A 256 0.94 -19.60 2.12
C SER A 256 0.56 -18.19 2.53
N VAL A 257 0.86 -17.19 1.71
CA VAL A 257 0.60 -15.75 1.97
C VAL A 257 0.38 -15.05 0.63
N ASN A 258 -0.74 -14.32 0.50
CA ASN A 258 -0.96 -13.46 -0.66
C ASN A 258 0.05 -12.30 -0.65
N VAL A 259 1.09 -12.42 -1.44
CA VAL A 259 2.10 -11.35 -1.59
C VAL A 259 1.48 -10.18 -2.31
N LYS A 260 1.58 -9.00 -1.73
CA LYS A 260 1.20 -7.75 -2.38
C LYS A 260 2.40 -7.16 -3.12
N MET A 261 2.16 -6.58 -4.30
CA MET A 261 3.19 -5.87 -5.06
C MET A 261 2.71 -4.47 -5.45
N LEU A 262 3.56 -3.48 -5.23
CA LEU A 262 3.30 -2.10 -5.59
C LEU A 262 4.45 -1.53 -6.41
N ASP A 263 4.17 -1.17 -7.65
CA ASP A 263 5.08 -0.45 -8.51
C ASP A 263 4.84 1.05 -8.38
N ILE A 264 5.91 1.78 -8.15
CA ILE A 264 5.85 3.24 -8.17
C ILE A 264 6.77 3.78 -9.27
N CYS A 265 6.18 4.50 -10.20
CA CYS A 265 6.88 4.98 -11.38
C CYS A 265 6.45 6.38 -11.82
N ASN A 266 7.29 6.99 -12.65
CA ASN A 266 6.90 8.10 -13.49
C ASN A 266 6.43 7.55 -14.85
N ALA A 267 5.96 8.42 -15.75
CA ALA A 267 5.68 7.97 -17.10
C ALA A 267 6.97 7.46 -17.78
N TYR A 268 6.87 6.32 -18.44
CA TYR A 268 7.92 5.79 -19.29
C TYR A 268 8.04 6.62 -20.59
N ARG A 269 9.11 6.43 -21.33
CA ARG A 269 9.28 7.02 -22.65
C ARG A 269 9.07 5.95 -23.72
N ASP A 270 8.37 6.31 -24.78
CA ASP A 270 8.15 5.41 -25.91
C ASP A 270 9.49 4.91 -26.48
N GLY A 271 9.61 3.60 -26.68
CA GLY A 271 10.79 2.94 -27.20
C GLY A 271 11.90 2.65 -26.18
N GLU A 272 11.71 2.94 -24.89
CA GLU A 272 12.61 2.45 -23.84
C GLU A 272 12.28 1.00 -23.48
N ASP A 273 13.33 0.19 -23.28
CA ASP A 273 13.24 -1.20 -22.79
C ASP A 273 13.00 -1.18 -21.27
N SER A 274 11.77 -0.91 -20.86
CA SER A 274 11.37 -0.80 -19.45
C SER A 274 10.47 -1.95 -19.03
N VAL A 275 10.64 -2.47 -17.83
CA VAL A 275 9.72 -3.44 -17.19
C VAL A 275 8.28 -2.94 -17.16
N GLU A 276 8.06 -1.62 -17.15
CA GLU A 276 6.74 -0.97 -17.14
C GLU A 276 5.95 -1.14 -18.46
N ILE A 277 6.59 -1.58 -19.53
CA ILE A 277 6.01 -1.71 -20.87
C ILE A 277 5.57 -3.17 -21.14
N GLY A 278 5.96 -4.10 -20.29
CA GLY A 278 5.68 -5.53 -20.42
C GLY A 278 4.27 -5.96 -20.07
#